data_9a52afe244ec4756d22dd0d1fbff8ac5
#
_entry.id   9a52afe244ec4756d22dd0d1fbff8ac5
#
_cell.length_a   1.000
_cell.length_b   1.000
_cell.length_c   1.000
_cell.angle_alpha   90.00
_cell.angle_beta   90.00
_cell.angle_gamma   90.00
#
_symmetry.space_group_name_H-M   'P 1'
#
loop_
_entity.id
_entity.type
_entity.pdbx_description
1 polymer ?
#
loop_
_entity_poly.entity_id
_entity_poly.type
_entity_poly.pdbx_seq_one_letter_code
_entity_poly.pdbx_strand_id
1 'polypeptide(L)'
;MDSINADSIVDHIEDVFKRRGAESYLGEQVTMAQHMLQTAQCAEQAGADDSQIVAALLHDIGHYKNEIPETSLAKGVDNFHEEAGANFLEDYFPLSVVEPIRQHVAAKRYLCAVKSDYLERLSPASLHT
;
A
#
# COMPACT_ATOMS: atom_id res chain seq x y z
N MET A 1 -14.22 17.42 -9.62
CA MET A 1 -13.94 16.22 -8.81
C MET A 1 -14.46 16.44 -7.40
N ASP A 2 -15.31 15.56 -6.94
CA ASP A 2 -15.82 15.64 -5.58
C ASP A 2 -14.69 15.43 -4.58
N SER A 3 -14.75 16.19 -3.49
CA SER A 3 -13.78 16.05 -2.42
C SER A 3 -13.89 14.68 -1.77
N ILE A 4 -12.75 14.05 -1.52
CA ILE A 4 -12.70 12.78 -0.78
C ILE A 4 -12.87 13.11 0.71
N ASN A 5 -13.77 12.39 1.38
CA ASN A 5 -14.02 12.56 2.80
C ASN A 5 -14.26 11.19 3.46
N ALA A 6 -14.56 11.21 4.77
CA ALA A 6 -14.77 9.97 5.53
C ALA A 6 -15.92 9.11 4.97
N ASP A 7 -16.92 9.73 4.35
CA ASP A 7 -18.06 8.99 3.78
C ASP A 7 -17.74 8.41 2.40
N SER A 8 -16.81 9.00 1.66
CA SER A 8 -16.51 8.63 0.28
C SER A 8 -15.18 7.90 0.10
N ILE A 9 -14.37 7.77 1.15
CA ILE A 9 -13.02 7.19 1.03
C ILE A 9 -13.06 5.72 0.56
N VAL A 10 -13.96 4.93 1.09
CA VAL A 10 -14.07 3.51 0.70
C VAL A 10 -14.50 3.38 -0.75
N ASP A 11 -15.47 4.18 -1.17
CA ASP A 11 -15.93 4.20 -2.57
C ASP A 11 -14.81 4.64 -3.51
N HIS A 12 -14.01 5.61 -3.10
CA HIS A 12 -12.86 6.06 -3.89
C HIS A 12 -11.82 4.95 -4.05
N ILE A 13 -11.49 4.26 -2.97
CA ILE A 13 -10.54 3.13 -3.00
C ILE A 13 -11.08 2.01 -3.90
N GLU A 14 -12.35 1.66 -3.75
CA GLU A 14 -12.98 0.63 -4.58
C GLU A 14 -12.92 1.01 -6.06
N ASP A 15 -13.20 2.28 -6.37
CA ASP A 15 -13.14 2.78 -7.74
C ASP A 15 -11.73 2.69 -8.32
N VAL A 16 -10.71 3.05 -7.53
CA VAL A 16 -9.31 2.93 -7.95
C VAL A 16 -8.97 1.48 -8.29
N PHE A 17 -9.37 0.54 -7.44
CA PHE A 17 -9.13 -0.89 -7.69
C PHE A 17 -9.84 -1.36 -8.96
N LYS A 18 -11.07 -0.92 -9.20
CA LYS A 18 -11.82 -1.31 -10.40
C LYS A 18 -11.20 -0.75 -11.69
N ARG A 19 -10.76 0.50 -11.66
CA ARG A 19 -10.23 1.16 -12.86
C ARG A 19 -8.78 0.81 -13.12
N ARG A 20 -7.98 0.63 -12.06
CA ARG A 20 -6.53 0.51 -12.17
C ARG A 20 -5.96 -0.80 -11.64
N GLY A 21 -6.79 -1.61 -11.03
CA GLY A 21 -6.32 -2.87 -10.42
C GLY A 21 -5.78 -3.88 -11.43
N ALA A 22 -6.19 -3.78 -12.70
CA ALA A 22 -5.72 -4.69 -13.75
C ALA A 22 -4.32 -4.32 -14.27
N GLU A 23 -3.77 -3.17 -13.88
CA GLU A 23 -2.42 -2.78 -14.29
C GLU A 23 -1.39 -3.72 -13.66
N SER A 24 -0.31 -3.98 -14.40
CA SER A 24 0.77 -4.85 -13.92
C SER A 24 1.42 -4.27 -12.67
N TYR A 25 1.75 -5.14 -11.72
CA TYR A 25 2.54 -4.74 -10.56
C TYR A 25 4.00 -4.57 -11.01
N LEU A 26 4.36 -3.32 -11.31
CA LEU A 26 5.72 -2.92 -11.69
C LEU A 26 6.32 -3.82 -12.80
N GLY A 27 5.50 -4.16 -13.79
CA GLY A 27 5.94 -4.97 -14.94
C GLY A 27 5.93 -6.47 -14.71
N GLU A 28 5.47 -6.94 -13.57
CA GLU A 28 5.37 -8.38 -13.29
C GLU A 28 4.07 -8.98 -13.82
N GLN A 29 3.95 -10.31 -13.75
CA GLN A 29 2.76 -11.02 -14.25
C GLN A 29 1.52 -10.80 -13.37
N VAL A 30 1.72 -10.52 -12.07
CA VAL A 30 0.60 -10.21 -11.18
C VAL A 30 0.13 -8.77 -11.40
N THR A 31 -1.18 -8.57 -11.28
CA THR A 31 -1.74 -7.21 -11.34
C THR A 31 -1.62 -6.54 -9.97
N MET A 32 -1.79 -5.21 -9.95
CA MET A 32 -1.81 -4.45 -8.70
C MET A 32 -2.89 -4.98 -7.75
N ALA A 33 -4.11 -5.23 -8.25
CA ALA A 33 -5.18 -5.75 -7.42
C ALA A 33 -4.84 -7.14 -6.87
N GLN A 34 -4.29 -8.02 -7.70
CA GLN A 34 -3.88 -9.35 -7.25
C GLN A 34 -2.84 -9.26 -6.14
N HIS A 35 -1.82 -8.42 -6.31
CA HIS A 35 -0.78 -8.23 -5.31
C HIS A 35 -1.36 -7.75 -3.97
N MET A 36 -2.20 -6.72 -4.02
CA MET A 36 -2.78 -6.13 -2.80
C MET A 36 -3.74 -7.10 -2.11
N LEU A 37 -4.58 -7.79 -2.88
CA LEU A 37 -5.52 -8.77 -2.33
C LEU A 37 -4.80 -9.99 -1.75
N GLN A 38 -3.75 -10.49 -2.41
CA GLN A 38 -2.95 -11.60 -1.89
C GLN A 38 -2.25 -11.23 -0.59
N THR A 39 -1.76 -10.00 -0.48
CA THR A 39 -1.12 -9.52 0.74
C THR A 39 -2.13 -9.50 1.90
N ALA A 40 -3.33 -9.00 1.64
CA ALA A 40 -4.41 -9.00 2.64
C ALA A 40 -4.80 -10.43 3.05
N GLN A 41 -4.89 -11.34 2.09
CA GLN A 41 -5.21 -12.75 2.37
C GLN A 41 -4.14 -13.40 3.23
N CYS A 42 -2.86 -13.14 2.97
CA CYS A 42 -1.77 -13.65 3.79
C CYS A 42 -1.87 -13.15 5.23
N ALA A 43 -2.21 -11.87 5.42
CA ALA A 43 -2.40 -11.31 6.75
C ALA A 43 -3.57 -12.00 7.48
N GLU A 44 -4.68 -12.21 6.77
CA GLU A 44 -5.85 -12.89 7.34
C GLU A 44 -5.51 -14.32 7.75
N GLN A 45 -4.82 -15.07 6.90
CA GLN A 45 -4.41 -16.44 7.19
C GLN A 45 -3.41 -16.53 8.33
N ALA A 46 -2.61 -15.49 8.56
CA ALA A 46 -1.66 -15.42 9.66
C ALA A 46 -2.32 -15.02 10.99
N GLY A 47 -3.64 -14.78 11.01
CA GLY A 47 -4.35 -14.40 12.22
C GLY A 47 -4.23 -12.92 12.58
N ALA A 48 -3.88 -12.06 11.63
CA ALA A 48 -3.76 -10.63 11.86
C ALA A 48 -5.12 -10.01 12.21
N ASP A 49 -5.11 -8.89 12.93
CA ASP A 49 -6.33 -8.17 13.24
C ASP A 49 -6.82 -7.35 12.02
N ASP A 50 -8.02 -6.77 12.13
CA ASP A 50 -8.64 -6.04 11.02
C ASP A 50 -7.77 -4.88 10.54
N SER A 51 -7.16 -4.13 11.46
CA SER A 51 -6.28 -3.01 11.09
C SER A 51 -5.09 -3.48 10.27
N GLN A 52 -4.50 -4.60 10.62
CA GLN A 52 -3.36 -5.16 9.88
C GLN A 52 -3.78 -5.69 8.52
N ILE A 53 -4.96 -6.29 8.42
CA ILE A 53 -5.50 -6.77 7.14
C ILE A 53 -5.75 -5.60 6.20
N VAL A 54 -6.35 -4.52 6.70
CA VAL A 54 -6.61 -3.31 5.91
C VAL A 54 -5.28 -2.67 5.49
N ALA A 55 -4.31 -2.60 6.41
CA ALA A 55 -2.97 -2.07 6.08
C ALA A 55 -2.32 -2.90 4.97
N ALA A 56 -2.41 -4.22 5.04
CA ALA A 56 -1.88 -5.11 4.02
C ALA A 56 -2.54 -4.88 2.66
N LEU A 57 -3.86 -4.71 2.64
CA LEU A 57 -4.60 -4.43 1.42
C LEU A 57 -4.16 -3.11 0.77
N LEU A 58 -3.92 -2.08 1.56
CA LEU A 58 -3.69 -0.73 1.07
C LEU A 58 -2.21 -0.32 1.04
N HIS A 59 -1.28 -1.22 1.38
CA HIS A 59 0.12 -0.85 1.59
C HIS A 59 0.77 -0.22 0.36
N ASP A 60 0.35 -0.58 -0.84
CA ASP A 60 0.93 -0.08 -2.10
C ASP A 60 0.03 0.95 -2.81
N ILE A 61 -1.02 1.45 -2.14
CA ILE A 61 -1.93 2.41 -2.78
C ILE A 61 -1.22 3.69 -3.22
N GLY A 62 -0.10 4.01 -2.58
CA GLY A 62 0.71 5.17 -2.92
C GLY A 62 1.33 5.14 -4.32
N HIS A 63 1.36 3.97 -4.98
CA HIS A 63 1.79 3.89 -6.39
C HIS A 63 0.80 4.58 -7.33
N TYR A 64 -0.44 4.76 -6.93
CA TYR A 64 -1.46 5.44 -7.73
C TYR A 64 -1.46 6.95 -7.45
N LYS A 65 -0.35 7.62 -7.69
CA LYS A 65 -0.16 9.03 -7.33
C LYS A 65 -1.20 9.95 -7.97
N ASN A 66 -1.70 9.60 -9.16
CA ASN A 66 -2.73 10.38 -9.83
C ASN A 66 -4.10 10.28 -9.14
N GLU A 67 -4.29 9.31 -8.26
CA GLU A 67 -5.52 9.09 -7.52
C GLU A 67 -5.47 9.68 -6.11
N ILE A 68 -4.33 10.29 -5.75
CA ILE A 68 -4.08 10.85 -4.42
C ILE A 68 -4.03 12.38 -4.54
N PRO A 69 -4.72 13.14 -3.67
CA PRO A 69 -4.68 14.59 -3.71
C PRO A 69 -3.26 15.14 -3.59
N GLU A 70 -2.96 16.20 -4.34
CA GLU A 70 -1.65 16.85 -4.31
C GLU A 70 -1.25 17.29 -2.91
N THR A 71 -2.21 17.70 -2.09
CA THR A 71 -1.95 18.10 -0.71
C THR A 71 -1.34 16.97 0.11
N SER A 72 -1.75 15.72 -0.15
CA SER A 72 -1.17 14.54 0.51
C SER A 72 0.23 14.24 -0.02
N LEU A 73 0.46 14.40 -1.32
CA LEU A 73 1.78 14.19 -1.92
C LEU A 73 2.79 15.24 -1.44
N ALA A 74 2.33 16.46 -1.19
CA ALA A 74 3.20 17.57 -0.78
C ALA A 74 3.63 17.51 0.69
N LYS A 75 3.04 16.63 1.50
CA LYS A 75 3.35 16.53 2.93
C LYS A 75 4.73 15.98 3.23
N GLY A 76 5.33 15.25 2.29
CA GLY A 76 6.64 14.62 2.48
C GLY A 76 7.70 15.28 1.61
N VAL A 77 8.96 15.19 2.04
CA VAL A 77 10.11 15.67 1.28
C VAL A 77 10.38 14.73 0.11
N ASP A 78 10.18 13.43 0.33
CA ASP A 78 10.37 12.38 -0.67
C ASP A 78 9.03 11.77 -1.01
N ASN A 79 8.67 11.73 -2.29
CA ASN A 79 7.40 11.19 -2.76
C ASN A 79 7.46 9.68 -2.95
N PHE A 80 7.99 8.97 -1.94
CA PHE A 80 7.97 7.51 -1.93
C PHE A 80 6.53 7.02 -1.79
N HIS A 81 6.21 5.88 -2.40
CA HIS A 81 4.84 5.37 -2.40
C HIS A 81 4.32 5.08 -0.98
N GLU A 82 5.17 4.61 -0.07
CA GLU A 82 4.78 4.34 1.31
C GLU A 82 4.39 5.62 2.04
N GLU A 83 5.11 6.71 1.82
CA GLU A 83 4.78 8.01 2.41
C GLU A 83 3.53 8.60 1.76
N ALA A 84 3.44 8.54 0.44
CA ALA A 84 2.27 9.07 -0.28
C ALA A 84 1.00 8.35 0.14
N GLY A 85 1.04 7.02 0.23
CA GLY A 85 -0.11 6.23 0.68
C GLY A 85 -0.51 6.52 2.11
N ALA A 86 0.46 6.56 3.02
CA ALA A 86 0.21 6.84 4.43
C ALA A 86 -0.34 8.26 4.63
N ASN A 87 0.23 9.25 3.97
CA ASN A 87 -0.23 10.63 4.06
C ASN A 87 -1.66 10.80 3.54
N PHE A 88 -2.00 10.08 2.46
CA PHE A 88 -3.36 10.08 1.93
C PHE A 88 -4.36 9.50 2.92
N LEU A 89 -4.00 8.37 3.55
CA LEU A 89 -4.93 7.61 4.39
C LEU A 89 -5.02 8.11 5.83
N GLU A 90 -4.05 8.92 6.30
CA GLU A 90 -4.01 9.33 7.70
C GLU A 90 -5.23 10.15 8.15
N ASP A 91 -5.90 10.81 7.22
CA ASP A 91 -7.11 11.59 7.52
C ASP A 91 -8.36 10.72 7.65
N TYR A 92 -8.30 9.45 7.24
CA TYR A 92 -9.47 8.58 7.12
C TYR A 92 -9.36 7.29 7.93
N PHE A 93 -8.16 6.87 8.31
CA PHE A 93 -7.90 5.61 9.00
C PHE A 93 -7.05 5.84 10.23
N PRO A 94 -7.18 4.96 11.26
CA PRO A 94 -6.37 5.09 12.48
C PRO A 94 -4.89 4.77 12.23
N LEU A 95 -4.05 5.17 13.17
CA LEU A 95 -2.61 4.91 13.10
C LEU A 95 -2.28 3.42 12.98
N SER A 96 -3.11 2.56 13.57
CA SER A 96 -2.94 1.11 13.46
C SER A 96 -2.99 0.59 12.01
N VAL A 97 -3.61 1.35 11.10
CA VAL A 97 -3.60 1.08 9.66
C VAL A 97 -2.46 1.84 8.97
N VAL A 98 -2.31 3.12 9.29
CA VAL A 98 -1.44 4.05 8.56
C VAL A 98 0.04 3.78 8.82
N GLU A 99 0.44 3.54 10.06
CA GLU A 99 1.86 3.34 10.39
C GLU A 99 2.47 2.09 9.76
N PRO A 100 1.81 0.93 9.74
CA PRO A 100 2.35 -0.20 8.99
C PRO A 100 2.57 0.11 7.51
N ILE A 101 1.68 0.88 6.89
CA ILE A 101 1.82 1.29 5.48
C ILE A 101 3.05 2.17 5.32
N ARG A 102 3.22 3.18 6.19
CA ARG A 102 4.35 4.11 6.13
C ARG A 102 5.68 3.37 6.27
N GLN A 103 5.72 2.33 7.08
CA GLN A 103 6.96 1.64 7.43
C GLN A 103 7.22 0.37 6.63
N HIS A 104 6.34 -0.02 5.70
CA HIS A 104 6.47 -1.34 5.07
C HIS A 104 7.77 -1.50 4.25
N VAL A 105 8.25 -0.46 3.61
CA VAL A 105 9.51 -0.53 2.86
C VAL A 105 10.71 -0.65 3.81
N ALA A 106 10.70 0.12 4.89
CA ALA A 106 11.75 0.03 5.90
C ALA A 106 11.77 -1.34 6.58
N ALA A 107 10.60 -1.91 6.87
CA ALA A 107 10.49 -3.25 7.43
C ALA A 107 11.04 -4.32 6.47
N LYS A 108 10.74 -4.20 5.18
CA LYS A 108 11.28 -5.08 4.15
C LYS A 108 12.81 -5.02 4.11
N ARG A 109 13.37 -3.82 4.13
CA ARG A 109 14.82 -3.63 4.13
C ARG A 109 15.47 -4.26 5.36
N TYR A 110 14.84 -4.09 6.51
CA TYR A 110 15.31 -4.72 7.76
C TYR A 110 15.34 -6.24 7.62
N LEU A 111 14.26 -6.85 7.12
CA LEU A 111 14.18 -8.29 6.94
C LEU A 111 15.21 -8.80 5.94
N CYS A 112 15.48 -8.05 4.88
CA CYS A 112 16.53 -8.40 3.91
C CYS A 112 17.92 -8.42 4.56
N ALA A 113 18.15 -7.53 5.54
CA ALA A 113 19.45 -7.45 6.22
C ALA A 113 19.65 -8.56 7.26
N VAL A 114 18.58 -9.01 7.94
CA VAL A 114 18.71 -9.92 9.08
C VAL A 114 18.28 -11.37 8.81
N LYS A 115 17.53 -11.62 7.74
CA LYS A 115 17.09 -12.98 7.37
C LYS A 115 17.68 -13.33 6.02
N SER A 116 18.60 -14.28 6.00
CA SER A 116 19.39 -14.63 4.80
C SER A 116 18.56 -15.08 3.61
N ASP A 117 17.39 -15.68 3.84
CA ASP A 117 16.54 -16.20 2.78
C ASP A 117 15.42 -15.24 2.34
N TYR A 118 15.20 -14.16 3.08
CA TYR A 118 14.12 -13.24 2.79
C TYR A 118 14.33 -12.51 1.46
N LEU A 119 15.55 -12.01 1.24
CA LEU A 119 15.90 -11.32 0.00
C LEU A 119 15.68 -12.19 -1.23
N GLU A 120 16.04 -13.48 -1.13
CA GLU A 120 15.90 -14.44 -2.24
C GLU A 120 14.45 -14.72 -2.59
N ARG A 121 13.53 -14.55 -1.63
CA ARG A 121 12.11 -14.80 -1.84
C ARG A 121 11.34 -13.59 -2.39
N LEU A 122 11.99 -12.42 -2.46
CA LEU A 122 11.36 -11.24 -3.01
C LEU A 122 11.35 -11.27 -4.53
N SER A 123 10.26 -10.78 -5.12
CA SER A 123 10.21 -10.56 -6.57
C SER A 123 11.13 -9.39 -6.95
N PRO A 124 11.54 -9.30 -8.23
CA PRO A 124 12.35 -8.15 -8.68
C PRO A 124 11.69 -6.81 -8.40
N ALA A 125 10.36 -6.70 -8.57
CA ALA A 125 9.64 -5.46 -8.28
C ALA A 125 9.72 -5.09 -6.81
N SER A 126 9.56 -6.08 -5.91
CA SER A 126 9.66 -5.86 -4.47
C SER A 126 11.06 -5.47 -4.02
N LEU A 127 12.10 -5.97 -4.72
CA LEU A 127 13.48 -5.61 -4.43
C LEU A 127 13.77 -4.13 -4.65
N HIS A 128 13.12 -3.52 -5.63
CA HIS A 128 13.37 -2.14 -6.06
C HIS A 128 12.46 -1.10 -5.39
N THR A 129 11.50 -1.51 -4.61
CA THR A 129 10.58 -0.59 -3.92
C THR A 129 10.90 -0.37 -2.45
#